data_3af8a3960b8710d0ab860817fc0654cb
#
_entry.id   3af8a3960b8710d0ab860817fc0654cb
#
_cell.length_a   1.000
_cell.length_b   1.000
_cell.length_c   1.000
_cell.angle_alpha   90.00
_cell.angle_beta   90.00
_cell.angle_gamma   90.00
#
_symmetry.space_group_name_H-M   'P 1'
#
loop_
_entity.id
_entity.type
_entity.pdbx_description
1 polymer ?
#
loop_
_entity_poly.entity_id
_entity_poly.type
_entity_poly.pdbx_seq_one_letter_code
_entity_poly.pdbx_strand_id
1 'polypeptide(L)'
;MDSKTARSPGFGLGLRPEHYGEFLAGPQPVDWLEIISENYMVPGGKPLAMLDRIRADYPVVMHGVSLSIGSAEPLDMGYLRELKALAERVEPLWISDHLCWTGINAHNTHDLLPLPYDAPALDCVVGNIGRVQDCLGRRILIENPSSYVTFRSSDRSEWDFLSEMAARADCLLLLDVNNIYVSARNHGFDPQDYLAGLPADRIQQIHLAGHSDMGDYVIDTHDADVCDAVWDLYGDAVRMFGPVATMIERDDHIPPLADVIAELDRARALAARVLEPAHG
;
A
#
# COMPACT_ATOMS: atom_id res chain seq x y z
N MET A 1 0.01 -7.91 -29.47
CA MET A 1 -0.53 -8.67 -28.32
C MET A 1 -1.43 -7.71 -27.59
N ASP A 2 -2.73 -7.99 -27.59
CA ASP A 2 -3.77 -7.10 -27.13
C ASP A 2 -3.58 -6.74 -25.66
N SER A 3 -3.41 -5.45 -25.39
CA SER A 3 -3.58 -4.87 -24.06
C SER A 3 -5.07 -5.01 -23.71
N LYS A 4 -5.45 -6.17 -23.18
CA LYS A 4 -6.66 -6.26 -22.39
C LYS A 4 -6.43 -5.35 -21.21
N THR A 5 -7.14 -4.22 -21.17
CA THR A 5 -7.35 -3.43 -19.96
C THR A 5 -7.82 -4.42 -18.89
N ALA A 6 -6.89 -4.84 -18.04
CA ALA A 6 -7.25 -5.62 -16.88
C ALA A 6 -8.26 -4.77 -16.11
N ARG A 7 -9.49 -5.26 -15.99
CA ARG A 7 -10.51 -4.62 -15.15
C ARG A 7 -9.87 -4.42 -13.77
N SER A 8 -10.00 -3.21 -13.21
CA SER A 8 -9.65 -2.99 -11.81
C SER A 8 -10.25 -4.14 -10.98
N PRO A 9 -9.48 -4.78 -10.08
CA PRO A 9 -10.01 -5.86 -9.25
C PRO A 9 -11.06 -5.37 -8.25
N GLY A 10 -11.45 -4.09 -8.28
CA GLY A 10 -12.51 -3.53 -7.45
C GLY A 10 -12.01 -2.99 -6.12
N PHE A 11 -12.78 -3.25 -5.05
CA PHE A 11 -12.62 -2.65 -3.74
C PHE A 11 -12.38 -3.71 -2.67
N GLY A 12 -11.33 -3.53 -1.88
CA GLY A 12 -10.88 -4.48 -0.88
C GLY A 12 -10.87 -3.93 0.54
N LEU A 13 -10.58 -4.82 1.49
CA LEU A 13 -10.35 -4.49 2.90
C LEU A 13 -9.13 -5.22 3.44
N GLY A 14 -8.49 -4.63 4.44
CA GLY A 14 -7.51 -5.33 5.27
C GLY A 14 -8.16 -6.48 6.05
N LEU A 15 -7.64 -7.71 5.89
CA LEU A 15 -8.10 -8.86 6.66
C LEU A 15 -7.55 -8.78 8.09
N ARG A 16 -8.42 -8.49 9.05
CA ARG A 16 -8.07 -8.39 10.47
C ARG A 16 -8.68 -9.55 11.25
N PRO A 17 -8.01 -10.05 12.30
CA PRO A 17 -8.50 -11.17 13.12
C PRO A 17 -9.91 -10.96 13.70
N GLU A 18 -10.26 -9.70 14.00
CA GLU A 18 -11.56 -9.28 14.52
C GLU A 18 -12.70 -9.63 13.55
N HIS A 19 -12.44 -9.62 12.26
CA HIS A 19 -13.44 -9.84 11.21
C HIS A 19 -13.48 -11.29 10.68
N TYR A 20 -12.62 -12.20 11.17
CA TYR A 20 -12.61 -13.59 10.69
C TYR A 20 -13.96 -14.28 10.83
N GLY A 21 -14.71 -13.95 11.90
CA GLY A 21 -16.02 -14.55 12.16
C GLY A 21 -17.01 -14.28 11.05
N GLU A 22 -17.09 -13.03 10.62
CA GLU A 22 -18.01 -12.56 9.59
C GLU A 22 -17.64 -13.09 8.20
N PHE A 23 -16.34 -13.08 7.84
CA PHE A 23 -15.88 -13.64 6.57
C PHE A 23 -16.12 -15.14 6.46
N LEU A 24 -16.05 -15.87 7.58
CA LEU A 24 -16.32 -17.31 7.62
C LEU A 24 -17.79 -17.65 7.73
N ALA A 25 -18.65 -16.73 8.18
CA ALA A 25 -20.08 -16.93 8.31
C ALA A 25 -20.82 -16.81 6.97
N GLY A 26 -20.26 -16.07 6.03
CA GLY A 26 -20.85 -15.89 4.69
C GLY A 26 -20.17 -14.79 3.87
N PRO A 27 -20.54 -14.68 2.59
CA PRO A 27 -19.92 -13.70 1.69
C PRO A 27 -20.18 -12.27 2.16
N GLN A 28 -19.12 -11.47 2.14
CA GLN A 28 -19.16 -10.03 2.43
C GLN A 28 -19.01 -9.25 1.11
N PRO A 29 -19.53 -8.01 1.02
CA PRO A 29 -19.51 -7.21 -0.20
C PRO A 29 -18.14 -6.55 -0.45
N VAL A 30 -17.09 -7.36 -0.51
CA VAL A 30 -15.72 -6.96 -0.86
C VAL A 30 -15.22 -7.80 -2.03
N ASP A 31 -14.40 -7.20 -2.89
CA ASP A 31 -13.90 -7.88 -4.09
C ASP A 31 -12.62 -8.68 -3.82
N TRP A 32 -11.83 -8.26 -2.82
CA TRP A 32 -10.57 -8.89 -2.40
C TRP A 32 -10.19 -8.48 -0.98
N LEU A 33 -9.22 -9.19 -0.41
CA LEU A 33 -8.71 -8.94 0.94
C LEU A 33 -7.20 -8.74 0.91
N GLU A 34 -6.70 -7.83 1.74
CA GLU A 34 -5.28 -7.64 1.97
C GLU A 34 -4.86 -8.24 3.30
N ILE A 35 -3.73 -8.94 3.29
CA ILE A 35 -3.09 -9.44 4.51
C ILE A 35 -1.77 -8.72 4.74
N ILE A 36 -1.44 -8.45 6.00
CA ILE A 36 -0.08 -8.12 6.41
C ILE A 36 0.72 -9.41 6.42
N SER A 37 1.71 -9.51 5.54
CA SER A 37 2.46 -10.74 5.25
C SER A 37 3.07 -11.33 6.51
N GLU A 38 3.69 -10.51 7.34
CA GLU A 38 4.39 -10.92 8.57
C GLU A 38 3.48 -11.62 9.58
N ASN A 39 2.19 -11.28 9.62
CA ASN A 39 1.22 -11.94 10.50
C ASN A 39 0.97 -13.41 10.11
N TYR A 40 1.38 -13.81 8.91
CA TYR A 40 1.18 -15.15 8.37
C TYR A 40 2.49 -15.88 8.04
N MET A 41 3.65 -15.21 8.19
CA MET A 41 4.98 -15.82 8.07
C MET A 41 5.32 -16.61 9.36
N VAL A 42 4.50 -17.60 9.63
CA VAL A 42 4.56 -18.45 10.84
C VAL A 42 4.55 -19.93 10.44
N PRO A 43 5.11 -20.83 11.27
CA PRO A 43 5.20 -22.26 10.91
C PRO A 43 3.86 -22.97 10.87
N GLY A 44 2.77 -22.34 11.32
CA GLY A 44 1.42 -22.94 11.36
C GLY A 44 0.49 -22.23 12.34
N GLY A 45 -0.60 -22.91 12.71
CA GLY A 45 -1.52 -22.44 13.72
C GLY A 45 -2.76 -21.73 13.17
N LYS A 46 -3.47 -21.03 14.08
CA LYS A 46 -4.77 -20.40 13.78
C LYS A 46 -4.70 -19.38 12.65
N PRO A 47 -3.68 -18.48 12.55
CA PRO A 47 -3.64 -17.49 11.46
C PRO A 47 -3.70 -18.13 10.09
N LEU A 48 -2.80 -19.09 9.80
CA LEU A 48 -2.77 -19.77 8.50
C LEU A 48 -4.04 -20.60 8.24
N ALA A 49 -4.59 -21.26 9.27
CA ALA A 49 -5.82 -22.03 9.12
C ALA A 49 -7.04 -21.15 8.80
N MET A 50 -7.09 -19.92 9.32
CA MET A 50 -8.13 -18.96 9.00
C MET A 50 -7.94 -18.39 7.59
N LEU A 51 -6.71 -18.02 7.25
CA LEU A 51 -6.37 -17.53 5.91
C LEU A 51 -6.72 -18.55 4.84
N ASP A 52 -6.35 -19.82 5.01
CA ASP A 52 -6.65 -20.88 4.02
C ASP A 52 -8.16 -21.05 3.76
N ARG A 53 -8.98 -20.85 4.79
CA ARG A 53 -10.44 -20.94 4.66
C ARG A 53 -11.01 -19.72 3.96
N ILE A 54 -10.54 -18.52 4.31
CA ILE A 54 -11.06 -17.26 3.78
C ILE A 54 -10.62 -17.06 2.33
N ARG A 55 -9.34 -17.38 1.99
CA ARG A 55 -8.84 -17.27 0.62
C ARG A 55 -9.53 -18.21 -0.39
N ALA A 56 -10.24 -19.22 0.07
CA ALA A 56 -11.04 -20.07 -0.80
C ALA A 56 -12.21 -19.32 -1.46
N ASP A 57 -12.71 -18.27 -0.79
CA ASP A 57 -13.86 -17.49 -1.21
C ASP A 57 -13.47 -16.09 -1.73
N TYR A 58 -12.30 -15.57 -1.34
CA TYR A 58 -11.84 -14.22 -1.68
C TYR A 58 -10.44 -14.24 -2.31
N PRO A 59 -10.23 -13.50 -3.41
CA PRO A 59 -8.87 -13.17 -3.86
C PRO A 59 -8.11 -12.43 -2.75
N VAL A 60 -6.81 -12.70 -2.65
CA VAL A 60 -5.96 -12.08 -1.61
C VAL A 60 -4.83 -11.33 -2.26
N VAL A 61 -4.44 -10.21 -1.66
CA VAL A 61 -3.18 -9.49 -1.91
C VAL A 61 -2.32 -9.56 -0.64
N MET A 62 -1.02 -9.45 -0.80
CA MET A 62 -0.07 -9.47 0.31
C MET A 62 0.60 -8.11 0.42
N HIS A 63 0.59 -7.55 1.62
CA HIS A 63 1.27 -6.31 1.95
C HIS A 63 2.32 -6.57 3.04
N GLY A 64 3.54 -6.09 2.86
CA GLY A 64 4.66 -6.27 3.78
C GLY A 64 5.07 -4.96 4.44
N VAL A 65 5.62 -5.08 5.65
CA VAL A 65 6.09 -3.94 6.45
C VAL A 65 7.57 -4.07 6.83
N SER A 66 8.25 -5.13 6.40
CA SER A 66 9.60 -5.43 6.90
C SER A 66 10.63 -5.80 5.82
N LEU A 67 10.31 -5.64 4.55
CA LEU A 67 11.25 -5.92 3.45
C LEU A 67 12.45 -4.97 3.47
N SER A 68 12.27 -3.76 4.03
CA SER A 68 13.34 -2.77 4.23
C SER A 68 14.09 -2.41 2.94
N ILE A 69 13.34 -2.16 1.88
CA ILE A 69 13.85 -1.95 0.51
C ILE A 69 14.82 -0.76 0.41
N GLY A 70 14.64 0.25 1.29
CA GLY A 70 15.50 1.44 1.37
C GLY A 70 16.79 1.21 2.15
N SER A 71 17.03 0.01 2.72
CA SER A 71 18.24 -0.26 3.47
C SER A 71 19.47 -0.32 2.56
N ALA A 72 20.57 0.32 3.03
CA ALA A 72 21.88 0.15 2.43
C ALA A 72 22.55 -1.19 2.81
N GLU A 73 22.02 -1.90 3.81
CA GLU A 73 22.45 -3.25 4.16
C GLU A 73 21.89 -4.28 3.17
N PRO A 74 22.51 -5.46 3.06
CA PRO A 74 21.98 -6.54 2.25
C PRO A 74 20.56 -6.94 2.72
N LEU A 75 19.67 -7.23 1.77
CA LEU A 75 18.33 -7.75 2.07
C LEU A 75 18.40 -9.04 2.91
N ASP A 76 17.46 -9.20 3.83
CA ASP A 76 17.32 -10.44 4.58
C ASP A 76 16.79 -11.56 3.69
N MET A 77 17.68 -12.44 3.28
CA MET A 77 17.34 -13.62 2.44
C MET A 77 16.52 -14.66 3.21
N GLY A 78 16.50 -14.61 4.55
CA GLY A 78 15.62 -15.43 5.39
C GLY A 78 14.18 -14.96 5.23
N TYR A 79 13.95 -13.67 5.46
CA TYR A 79 12.66 -13.01 5.25
C TYR A 79 12.12 -13.24 3.82
N LEU A 80 12.95 -13.03 2.80
CA LEU A 80 12.54 -13.25 1.40
C LEU A 80 12.11 -14.69 1.09
N ARG A 81 12.75 -15.69 1.71
CA ARG A 81 12.34 -17.08 1.56
C ARG A 81 10.98 -17.35 2.22
N GLU A 82 10.74 -16.78 3.39
CA GLU A 82 9.46 -16.90 4.09
C GLU A 82 8.34 -16.19 3.33
N LEU A 83 8.60 -14.98 2.83
CA LEU A 83 7.67 -14.23 1.99
C LEU A 83 7.31 -15.01 0.72
N LYS A 84 8.31 -15.60 0.05
CA LYS A 84 8.10 -16.44 -1.13
C LYS A 84 7.26 -17.68 -0.80
N ALA A 85 7.56 -18.37 0.29
CA ALA A 85 6.80 -19.54 0.71
C ALA A 85 5.34 -19.19 1.04
N LEU A 86 5.12 -18.05 1.67
CA LEU A 86 3.76 -17.53 1.90
C LEU A 86 3.07 -17.20 0.57
N ALA A 87 3.76 -16.53 -0.35
CA ALA A 87 3.22 -16.20 -1.66
C ALA A 87 2.84 -17.45 -2.49
N GLU A 88 3.65 -18.51 -2.43
CA GLU A 88 3.34 -19.80 -3.06
C GLU A 88 2.11 -20.49 -2.44
N ARG A 89 1.84 -20.27 -1.14
CA ARG A 89 0.65 -20.79 -0.46
C ARG A 89 -0.60 -19.97 -0.77
N VAL A 90 -0.47 -18.64 -0.73
CA VAL A 90 -1.60 -17.70 -0.84
C VAL A 90 -2.00 -17.49 -2.29
N GLU A 91 -1.04 -17.56 -3.23
CA GLU A 91 -1.21 -17.23 -4.65
C GLU A 91 -1.81 -15.82 -4.84
N PRO A 92 -1.19 -14.76 -4.26
CA PRO A 92 -1.78 -13.44 -4.21
C PRO A 92 -1.88 -12.80 -5.60
N LEU A 93 -2.84 -11.90 -5.78
CA LEU A 93 -2.95 -11.08 -7.00
C LEU A 93 -1.67 -10.26 -7.20
N TRP A 94 -1.18 -9.61 -6.14
CA TRP A 94 0.11 -8.90 -6.09
C TRP A 94 0.69 -8.92 -4.68
N ILE A 95 1.93 -8.45 -4.58
CA ILE A 95 2.67 -8.28 -3.33
C ILE A 95 3.19 -6.85 -3.29
N SER A 96 3.04 -6.17 -2.16
CA SER A 96 3.52 -4.82 -1.91
C SER A 96 4.38 -4.74 -0.66
N ASP A 97 5.19 -3.70 -0.56
CA ASP A 97 5.93 -3.28 0.63
C ASP A 97 6.29 -1.79 0.50
N HIS A 98 6.79 -1.18 1.56
CA HIS A 98 7.01 0.26 1.66
C HIS A 98 8.36 0.73 1.11
N LEU A 99 8.41 1.99 0.63
CA LEU A 99 9.64 2.70 0.32
C LEU A 99 10.30 3.21 1.61
N CYS A 100 10.85 2.32 2.39
CA CYS A 100 11.43 2.63 3.70
C CYS A 100 12.60 1.71 4.04
N TRP A 101 13.29 2.01 5.13
CA TRP A 101 14.13 1.05 5.82
C TRP A 101 13.59 0.82 7.24
N THR A 102 13.71 -0.40 7.75
CA THR A 102 13.08 -0.82 9.02
C THR A 102 14.10 -1.34 10.02
N GLY A 103 15.37 -1.42 9.65
CA GLY A 103 16.38 -1.98 10.55
C GLY A 103 17.80 -1.70 10.13
N ILE A 104 18.70 -1.87 11.09
CA ILE A 104 20.13 -1.75 10.93
C ILE A 104 20.86 -2.74 11.85
N ASN A 105 21.96 -3.34 11.38
CA ASN A 105 22.76 -4.31 12.14
C ASN A 105 21.91 -5.45 12.75
N ALA A 106 20.98 -6.01 11.97
CA ALA A 106 20.02 -7.02 12.38
C ALA A 106 19.09 -6.61 13.55
N HIS A 107 18.97 -5.32 13.82
CA HIS A 107 18.01 -4.75 14.75
C HIS A 107 16.86 -4.13 13.98
N ASN A 108 15.64 -4.67 14.12
CA ASN A 108 14.43 -4.08 13.55
C ASN A 108 13.95 -2.96 14.48
N THR A 109 13.68 -1.79 13.92
CA THR A 109 13.20 -0.62 14.65
C THR A 109 11.69 -0.68 14.93
N HIS A 110 10.98 -1.57 14.25
CA HIS A 110 9.52 -1.64 14.24
C HIS A 110 8.88 -0.32 13.78
N ASP A 111 9.51 0.34 12.83
CA ASP A 111 9.07 1.61 12.27
C ASP A 111 9.46 1.69 10.79
N LEU A 112 8.70 2.46 10.00
CA LEU A 112 8.93 2.72 8.60
C LEU A 112 9.76 4.00 8.48
N LEU A 113 11.08 3.85 8.39
CA LEU A 113 11.99 4.98 8.43
C LEU A 113 12.25 5.52 7.01
N PRO A 114 12.24 6.87 6.85
CA PRO A 114 12.42 7.52 5.55
C PRO A 114 13.86 7.42 5.06
N LEU A 115 14.04 7.66 3.77
CA LEU A 115 15.36 7.71 3.13
C LEU A 115 15.54 9.04 2.39
N PRO A 116 16.79 9.44 2.10
CA PRO A 116 17.01 10.62 1.28
C PRO A 116 16.61 10.35 -0.17
N TYR A 117 15.96 11.33 -0.81
CA TYR A 117 15.61 11.25 -2.22
C TYR A 117 16.75 11.81 -3.08
N ASP A 118 17.82 11.00 -3.20
CA ASP A 118 19.02 11.30 -3.97
C ASP A 118 19.44 10.11 -4.86
N ALA A 119 20.41 10.31 -5.74
CA ALA A 119 20.83 9.29 -6.68
C ALA A 119 21.40 8.02 -6.03
N PRO A 120 22.24 8.09 -4.97
CA PRO A 120 22.73 6.90 -4.28
C PRO A 120 21.61 6.05 -3.65
N ALA A 121 20.62 6.69 -3.01
CA ALA A 121 19.50 5.98 -2.42
C ALA A 121 18.62 5.35 -3.52
N LEU A 122 18.41 6.05 -4.62
CA LEU A 122 17.66 5.52 -5.77
C LEU A 122 18.35 4.28 -6.37
N ASP A 123 19.67 4.32 -6.55
CA ASP A 123 20.43 3.17 -7.07
C ASP A 123 20.33 1.95 -6.13
N CYS A 124 20.36 2.20 -4.82
CA CYS A 124 20.21 1.17 -3.79
C CYS A 124 18.81 0.53 -3.87
N VAL A 125 17.76 1.36 -3.83
CA VAL A 125 16.36 0.91 -3.88
C VAL A 125 16.07 0.13 -5.15
N VAL A 126 16.45 0.64 -6.32
CA VAL A 126 16.28 -0.04 -7.61
C VAL A 126 16.97 -1.40 -7.61
N GLY A 127 18.20 -1.48 -7.08
CA GLY A 127 18.92 -2.73 -6.97
C GLY A 127 18.25 -3.73 -6.02
N ASN A 128 17.68 -3.26 -4.91
CA ASN A 128 16.97 -4.10 -3.94
C ASN A 128 15.64 -4.61 -4.52
N ILE A 129 14.85 -3.74 -5.18
CA ILE A 129 13.60 -4.15 -5.86
C ILE A 129 13.90 -5.23 -6.90
N GLY A 130 14.94 -5.06 -7.72
CA GLY A 130 15.34 -6.06 -8.71
C GLY A 130 15.61 -7.43 -8.07
N ARG A 131 16.37 -7.48 -6.97
CA ARG A 131 16.66 -8.75 -6.25
C ARG A 131 15.40 -9.39 -5.67
N VAL A 132 14.47 -8.58 -5.15
CA VAL A 132 13.18 -9.06 -4.61
C VAL A 132 12.33 -9.64 -5.73
N GLN A 133 12.20 -8.93 -6.84
CA GLN A 133 11.44 -9.38 -8.01
C GLN A 133 12.01 -10.65 -8.62
N ASP A 134 13.35 -10.75 -8.71
CA ASP A 134 14.04 -11.98 -9.15
C ASP A 134 13.74 -13.16 -8.21
N CYS A 135 13.78 -12.95 -6.89
CA CYS A 135 13.46 -13.98 -5.91
C CYS A 135 12.01 -14.44 -6.00
N LEU A 136 11.07 -13.49 -6.08
CA LEU A 136 9.63 -13.79 -6.12
C LEU A 136 9.14 -14.24 -7.51
N GLY A 137 9.90 -13.95 -8.57
CA GLY A 137 9.54 -14.26 -9.96
C GLY A 137 8.41 -13.40 -10.50
N ARG A 138 8.18 -12.20 -9.90
CA ARG A 138 7.09 -11.28 -10.28
C ARG A 138 7.41 -9.84 -9.91
N ARG A 139 6.73 -8.90 -10.56
CA ARG A 139 6.76 -7.49 -10.14
C ARG A 139 6.08 -7.34 -8.78
N ILE A 140 6.59 -6.40 -7.98
CA ILE A 140 5.99 -5.97 -6.71
C ILE A 140 5.50 -4.54 -6.82
N LEU A 141 4.67 -4.13 -5.85
CA LEU A 141 4.26 -2.75 -5.67
C LEU A 141 5.11 -2.12 -4.56
N ILE A 142 5.45 -0.86 -4.73
CA ILE A 142 6.12 -0.07 -3.68
C ILE A 142 5.19 1.05 -3.26
N GLU A 143 5.00 1.16 -1.96
CA GLU A 143 4.15 2.16 -1.33
C GLU A 143 4.93 3.38 -0.90
N ASN A 144 4.31 4.55 -1.05
CA ASN A 144 4.77 5.82 -0.50
C ASN A 144 4.44 5.89 1.00
N PRO A 145 5.46 5.87 1.89
CA PRO A 145 5.21 6.02 3.32
C PRO A 145 4.90 7.48 3.69
N SER A 146 4.26 7.69 4.83
CA SER A 146 4.19 9.00 5.45
C SER A 146 5.58 9.44 5.95
N SER A 147 5.84 10.75 5.96
CA SER A 147 7.14 11.26 6.40
C SER A 147 7.02 12.45 7.36
N TYR A 148 7.99 12.50 8.30
CA TYR A 148 8.04 13.49 9.38
C TYR A 148 9.36 14.27 9.38
N VAL A 149 10.30 13.85 8.57
CA VAL A 149 11.64 14.46 8.45
C VAL A 149 12.06 14.54 6.99
N THR A 150 12.87 15.53 6.67
CA THR A 150 13.50 15.69 5.35
C THR A 150 15.02 15.57 5.47
N PHE A 151 15.66 15.09 4.40
CA PHE A 151 17.10 14.98 4.34
C PHE A 151 17.70 16.14 3.53
N ARG A 152 18.79 16.72 4.03
CA ARG A 152 19.49 17.79 3.32
C ARG A 152 20.14 17.34 2.00
N SER A 153 20.38 16.05 1.87
CA SER A 153 20.94 15.44 0.65
C SER A 153 19.89 15.19 -0.43
N SER A 154 18.60 15.24 -0.10
CA SER A 154 17.53 15.08 -1.10
C SER A 154 17.63 16.18 -2.14
N ASP A 155 17.75 15.79 -3.40
CA ASP A 155 17.90 16.68 -4.57
C ASP A 155 16.68 16.69 -5.48
N ARG A 156 15.64 15.93 -5.13
CA ARG A 156 14.39 15.79 -5.86
C ARG A 156 13.20 15.61 -4.91
N SER A 157 11.99 15.71 -5.46
CA SER A 157 10.75 15.42 -4.75
C SER A 157 10.59 13.90 -4.56
N GLU A 158 9.72 13.50 -3.62
CA GLU A 158 9.35 12.09 -3.44
C GLU A 158 8.68 11.49 -4.68
N TRP A 159 7.78 12.22 -5.32
CA TRP A 159 7.09 11.75 -6.53
C TRP A 159 8.02 11.61 -7.74
N ASP A 160 9.04 12.46 -7.88
CA ASP A 160 10.09 12.27 -8.89
C ASP A 160 10.93 11.02 -8.60
N PHE A 161 11.25 10.80 -7.31
CA PHE A 161 11.97 9.61 -6.88
C PHE A 161 11.17 8.33 -7.16
N LEU A 162 9.88 8.29 -6.78
CA LEU A 162 8.98 7.16 -7.04
C LEU A 162 8.83 6.90 -8.54
N SER A 163 8.68 7.93 -9.34
CA SER A 163 8.51 7.81 -10.79
C SER A 163 9.75 7.23 -11.44
N GLU A 164 10.95 7.72 -11.08
CA GLU A 164 12.21 7.19 -11.61
C GLU A 164 12.49 5.77 -11.09
N MET A 165 12.21 5.50 -9.82
CA MET A 165 12.29 4.17 -9.22
C MET A 165 11.41 3.16 -9.97
N ALA A 166 10.14 3.47 -10.16
CA ALA A 166 9.20 2.60 -10.84
C ALA A 166 9.61 2.31 -12.30
N ALA A 167 10.13 3.33 -13.00
CA ALA A 167 10.63 3.17 -14.34
C ALA A 167 11.89 2.29 -14.41
N ARG A 168 12.87 2.50 -13.51
CA ARG A 168 14.16 1.82 -13.53
C ARG A 168 14.07 0.38 -13.01
N ALA A 169 13.25 0.14 -11.99
CA ALA A 169 13.08 -1.19 -11.38
C ALA A 169 11.99 -2.02 -12.09
N ASP A 170 11.23 -1.44 -13.01
CA ASP A 170 10.03 -2.02 -13.61
C ASP A 170 9.06 -2.59 -12.54
N CYS A 171 8.88 -1.87 -11.45
CA CYS A 171 7.90 -2.17 -10.42
C CYS A 171 6.60 -1.37 -10.62
N LEU A 172 5.59 -1.69 -9.83
CA LEU A 172 4.33 -0.97 -9.76
C LEU A 172 4.31 -0.12 -8.47
N LEU A 173 3.27 0.69 -8.31
CA LEU A 173 3.08 1.53 -7.13
C LEU A 173 1.77 1.17 -6.44
N LEU A 174 1.83 1.12 -5.13
CA LEU A 174 0.72 1.25 -4.22
C LEU A 174 0.71 2.70 -3.76
N LEU A 175 -0.39 3.39 -3.96
CA LEU A 175 -0.55 4.79 -3.62
C LEU A 175 -1.39 4.91 -2.36
N ASP A 176 -0.77 5.26 -1.24
CA ASP A 176 -1.50 5.66 -0.05
C ASP A 176 -1.80 7.16 -0.12
N VAL A 177 -3.10 7.48 -0.22
CA VAL A 177 -3.60 8.85 -0.35
C VAL A 177 -3.57 9.57 1.00
N ASN A 178 -3.74 8.84 2.12
CA ASN A 178 -3.59 9.41 3.45
C ASN A 178 -2.13 9.81 3.71
N ASN A 179 -1.16 8.99 3.29
CA ASN A 179 0.27 9.28 3.43
C ASN A 179 0.70 10.52 2.63
N ILE A 180 0.12 10.72 1.44
CA ILE A 180 0.31 11.97 0.69
C ILE A 180 -0.22 13.15 1.51
N TYR A 181 -1.44 13.05 2.04
CA TYR A 181 -2.06 14.12 2.82
C TYR A 181 -1.25 14.43 4.09
N VAL A 182 -0.87 13.40 4.85
CA VAL A 182 -0.04 13.53 6.06
C VAL A 182 1.29 14.21 5.73
N SER A 183 2.00 13.75 4.72
CA SER A 183 3.28 14.31 4.29
C SER A 183 3.12 15.75 3.78
N ALA A 184 2.07 16.05 3.01
CA ALA A 184 1.78 17.40 2.53
C ALA A 184 1.54 18.38 3.68
N ARG A 185 0.78 17.97 4.70
CA ARG A 185 0.54 18.76 5.91
C ARG A 185 1.81 19.00 6.72
N ASN A 186 2.67 17.99 6.87
CA ASN A 186 3.89 18.05 7.66
C ASN A 186 5.00 18.84 6.98
N HIS A 187 5.08 18.82 5.65
CA HIS A 187 6.19 19.42 4.87
C HIS A 187 5.78 20.64 4.05
N GLY A 188 4.47 20.93 3.92
CA GLY A 188 3.96 22.17 3.30
C GLY A 188 4.03 22.16 1.76
N PHE A 189 3.92 21.02 1.11
CA PHE A 189 3.76 20.95 -0.36
C PHE A 189 2.28 20.76 -0.76
N ASP A 190 1.98 20.99 -2.04
CA ASP A 190 0.64 20.75 -2.58
C ASP A 190 0.47 19.25 -2.92
N PRO A 191 -0.50 18.53 -2.32
CA PRO A 191 -0.74 17.13 -2.65
C PRO A 191 -1.13 16.90 -4.12
N GLN A 192 -1.63 17.91 -4.83
CA GLN A 192 -1.91 17.84 -6.26
C GLN A 192 -0.62 17.73 -7.11
N ASP A 193 0.45 18.42 -6.71
CA ASP A 193 1.76 18.30 -7.37
C ASP A 193 2.31 16.88 -7.21
N TYR A 194 2.05 16.26 -6.06
CA TYR A 194 2.44 14.87 -5.82
C TYR A 194 1.71 13.93 -6.79
N LEU A 195 0.38 13.98 -6.85
CA LEU A 195 -0.40 13.16 -7.77
C LEU A 195 0.02 13.36 -9.23
N ALA A 196 0.22 14.63 -9.64
CA ALA A 196 0.58 14.97 -11.01
C ALA A 196 1.97 14.45 -11.44
N GLY A 197 2.88 14.25 -10.47
CA GLY A 197 4.22 13.72 -10.72
C GLY A 197 4.31 12.20 -10.84
N LEU A 198 3.22 11.46 -10.57
CA LEU A 198 3.24 9.99 -10.58
C LEU A 198 2.88 9.40 -11.95
N PRO A 199 3.49 8.26 -12.34
CA PRO A 199 3.20 7.57 -13.58
C PRO A 199 1.87 6.80 -13.49
N ALA A 200 0.82 7.30 -14.14
CA ALA A 200 -0.53 6.74 -14.05
C ALA A 200 -0.62 5.25 -14.43
N ASP A 201 0.22 4.80 -15.37
CA ASP A 201 0.27 3.40 -15.81
C ASP A 201 0.97 2.45 -14.84
N ARG A 202 1.53 2.97 -13.75
CA ARG A 202 2.19 2.18 -12.69
C ARG A 202 1.38 2.09 -11.41
N ILE A 203 0.32 2.89 -11.24
CA ILE A 203 -0.54 2.82 -10.05
C ILE A 203 -1.44 1.60 -10.14
N GLN A 204 -1.22 0.62 -9.26
CA GLN A 204 -1.96 -0.66 -9.24
C GLN A 204 -2.99 -0.71 -8.12
N GLN A 205 -2.70 -0.07 -6.99
CA GLN A 205 -3.53 -0.10 -5.79
C GLN A 205 -3.53 1.28 -5.11
N ILE A 206 -4.64 1.60 -4.46
CA ILE A 206 -4.80 2.79 -3.61
C ILE A 206 -5.21 2.34 -2.20
N HIS A 207 -4.51 2.86 -1.19
CA HIS A 207 -4.91 2.83 0.20
C HIS A 207 -5.59 4.11 0.61
N LEU A 208 -6.64 3.98 1.45
CA LEU A 208 -7.34 5.06 2.13
C LEU A 208 -7.37 4.74 3.62
N ALA A 209 -6.91 5.66 4.43
CA ALA A 209 -6.84 5.53 5.87
C ALA A 209 -7.17 6.85 6.57
N GLY A 210 -7.36 6.78 7.88
CA GLY A 210 -7.42 7.94 8.74
C GLY A 210 -6.08 8.21 9.42
N HIS A 211 -5.98 9.36 10.08
CA HIS A 211 -4.77 9.83 10.74
C HIS A 211 -5.13 10.59 12.02
N SER A 212 -4.13 10.84 12.88
CA SER A 212 -4.27 11.67 14.08
C SER A 212 -3.73 13.08 13.85
N ASP A 213 -4.58 14.09 13.98
CA ASP A 213 -4.18 15.51 13.92
C ASP A 213 -3.74 15.99 15.31
N MET A 214 -2.46 16.35 15.45
CA MET A 214 -1.86 16.84 16.69
C MET A 214 -1.76 18.37 16.72
N GLY A 215 -2.37 19.07 15.75
CA GLY A 215 -2.35 20.50 15.59
C GLY A 215 -1.16 20.99 14.78
N ASP A 216 0.04 20.92 15.31
CA ASP A 216 1.26 21.38 14.63
C ASP A 216 1.78 20.37 13.59
N TYR A 217 1.40 19.11 13.69
CA TYR A 217 1.76 18.02 12.78
C TYR A 217 0.68 16.94 12.78
N VAL A 218 0.73 16.06 11.80
CA VAL A 218 -0.23 14.97 11.61
C VAL A 218 0.53 13.64 11.65
N ILE A 219 -0.04 12.64 12.34
CA ILE A 219 0.54 11.29 12.46
C ILE A 219 -0.33 10.31 11.69
N ASP A 220 0.30 9.54 10.86
CA ASP A 220 -0.29 8.43 10.12
C ASP A 220 -0.52 7.25 11.08
N THR A 221 -1.73 7.12 11.58
CA THR A 221 -2.07 6.13 12.61
C THR A 221 -2.97 5.00 12.11
N HIS A 222 -3.65 5.20 11.00
CA HIS A 222 -4.62 4.26 10.41
C HIS A 222 -5.66 3.73 11.43
N ASP A 223 -5.99 4.53 12.44
CA ASP A 223 -6.87 4.17 13.56
C ASP A 223 -8.19 4.97 13.60
N ALA A 224 -8.36 5.90 12.66
CA ALA A 224 -9.51 6.79 12.55
C ALA A 224 -10.21 6.67 11.19
N ASP A 225 -11.41 7.25 11.07
CA ASP A 225 -12.14 7.34 9.80
C ASP A 225 -11.41 8.24 8.81
N VAL A 226 -11.54 7.93 7.53
CA VAL A 226 -10.98 8.75 6.44
C VAL A 226 -11.60 10.14 6.47
N CYS A 227 -10.78 11.18 6.61
CA CYS A 227 -11.25 12.56 6.70
C CYS A 227 -11.66 13.12 5.33
N ASP A 228 -12.46 14.19 5.32
CA ASP A 228 -13.00 14.75 4.07
C ASP A 228 -11.91 15.23 3.11
N ALA A 229 -10.78 15.76 3.61
CA ALA A 229 -9.67 16.18 2.77
C ALA A 229 -8.99 14.99 2.05
N VAL A 230 -8.89 13.83 2.69
CA VAL A 230 -8.37 12.60 2.08
C VAL A 230 -9.39 12.06 1.06
N TRP A 231 -10.70 12.16 1.33
CA TRP A 231 -11.73 11.82 0.34
C TRP A 231 -11.68 12.70 -0.90
N ASP A 232 -11.45 13.99 -0.74
CA ASP A 232 -11.32 14.94 -1.86
C ASP A 232 -10.09 14.58 -2.71
N LEU A 233 -8.95 14.31 -2.05
CA LEU A 233 -7.72 13.90 -2.71
C LEU A 233 -7.86 12.53 -3.42
N TYR A 234 -8.60 11.60 -2.84
CA TYR A 234 -8.94 10.34 -3.49
C TYR A 234 -9.77 10.57 -4.76
N GLY A 235 -10.74 11.48 -4.72
CA GLY A 235 -11.50 11.87 -5.91
C GLY A 235 -10.60 12.39 -7.04
N ASP A 236 -9.58 13.17 -6.70
CA ASP A 236 -8.59 13.65 -7.67
C ASP A 236 -7.69 12.52 -8.19
N ALA A 237 -7.25 11.63 -7.32
CA ALA A 237 -6.49 10.44 -7.72
C ALA A 237 -7.27 9.55 -8.70
N VAL A 238 -8.56 9.27 -8.41
CA VAL A 238 -9.43 8.50 -9.33
C VAL A 238 -9.63 9.21 -10.67
N ARG A 239 -9.76 10.54 -10.64
CA ARG A 239 -9.91 11.34 -11.88
C ARG A 239 -8.65 11.27 -12.75
N MET A 240 -7.48 11.22 -12.12
CA MET A 240 -6.18 11.21 -12.79
C MET A 240 -5.77 9.82 -13.25
N PHE A 241 -5.94 8.80 -12.40
CA PHE A 241 -5.42 7.45 -12.65
C PHE A 241 -6.49 6.47 -13.17
N GLY A 242 -7.76 6.86 -13.13
CA GLY A 242 -8.86 5.98 -13.54
C GLY A 242 -9.23 4.96 -12.47
N PRO A 243 -9.87 3.84 -12.87
CA PRO A 243 -10.35 2.81 -11.94
C PRO A 243 -9.17 1.95 -11.47
N VAL A 244 -8.64 2.27 -10.29
CA VAL A 244 -7.55 1.54 -9.59
C VAL A 244 -8.15 0.71 -8.45
N ALA A 245 -7.55 -0.45 -8.16
CA ALA A 245 -7.89 -1.24 -6.97
C ALA A 245 -7.80 -0.36 -5.72
N THR A 246 -8.84 -0.28 -4.92
CA THR A 246 -8.88 0.62 -3.77
C THR A 246 -9.33 -0.11 -2.52
N MET A 247 -8.73 0.17 -1.38
CA MET A 247 -9.16 -0.36 -0.10
C MET A 247 -9.17 0.69 1.01
N ILE A 248 -9.91 0.36 2.09
CA ILE A 248 -9.81 1.04 3.37
C ILE A 248 -8.87 0.25 4.26
N GLU A 249 -7.88 0.93 4.83
CA GLU A 249 -6.93 0.37 5.77
C GLU A 249 -7.24 0.81 7.20
N ARG A 250 -7.19 -0.17 8.12
CA ARG A 250 -7.30 0.02 9.56
C ARG A 250 -6.28 -0.87 10.24
N ASP A 251 -5.39 -0.27 11.03
CA ASP A 251 -4.28 -0.99 11.70
C ASP A 251 -4.47 -1.09 13.19
N ASP A 252 -5.20 -0.15 13.78
CA ASP A 252 -5.55 -0.15 15.21
C ASP A 252 -7.02 0.28 15.38
N HIS A 253 -7.54 0.12 16.59
CA HIS A 253 -8.94 0.42 16.91
C HIS A 253 -9.92 -0.14 15.88
N ILE A 254 -9.71 -1.43 15.49
CA ILE A 254 -10.45 -2.07 14.40
C ILE A 254 -11.95 -1.99 14.66
N PRO A 255 -12.72 -1.25 13.82
CA PRO A 255 -14.15 -1.11 14.03
C PRO A 255 -14.92 -2.36 13.59
N PRO A 256 -16.21 -2.48 13.90
CA PRO A 256 -17.06 -3.53 13.35
C PRO A 256 -16.98 -3.58 11.81
N LEU A 257 -16.98 -4.78 11.23
CA LEU A 257 -16.86 -4.96 9.78
C LEU A 257 -17.89 -4.14 8.97
N ALA A 258 -19.11 -3.99 9.49
CA ALA A 258 -20.16 -3.21 8.83
C ALA A 258 -19.79 -1.72 8.66
N ASP A 259 -19.05 -1.14 9.62
CA ASP A 259 -18.63 0.25 9.58
C ASP A 259 -17.52 0.43 8.52
N VAL A 260 -16.56 -0.49 8.46
CA VAL A 260 -15.50 -0.46 7.42
C VAL A 260 -16.08 -0.69 6.02
N ILE A 261 -17.09 -1.56 5.88
CA ILE A 261 -17.80 -1.76 4.62
C ILE A 261 -18.55 -0.49 4.21
N ALA A 262 -19.18 0.22 5.14
CA ALA A 262 -19.85 1.49 4.83
C ALA A 262 -18.86 2.56 4.32
N GLU A 263 -17.66 2.59 4.87
CA GLU A 263 -16.59 3.46 4.40
C GLU A 263 -16.08 3.05 3.00
N LEU A 264 -15.94 1.74 2.76
CA LEU A 264 -15.61 1.20 1.43
C LEU A 264 -16.69 1.51 0.38
N ASP A 265 -17.98 1.50 0.78
CA ASP A 265 -19.09 1.89 -0.10
C ASP A 265 -19.04 3.39 -0.45
N ARG A 266 -18.55 4.24 0.47
CA ARG A 266 -18.27 5.65 0.17
C ARG A 266 -17.19 5.76 -0.92
N ALA A 267 -16.13 4.97 -0.84
CA ALA A 267 -15.07 4.94 -1.87
C ALA A 267 -15.63 4.50 -3.23
N ARG A 268 -16.47 3.45 -3.26
CA ARG A 268 -17.16 2.97 -4.48
C ARG A 268 -18.02 4.04 -5.12
N ALA A 269 -18.85 4.69 -4.31
CA ALA A 269 -19.77 5.73 -4.78
C ALA A 269 -19.00 6.95 -5.32
N LEU A 270 -17.92 7.35 -4.65
CA LEU A 270 -17.07 8.46 -5.10
C LEU A 270 -16.38 8.13 -6.42
N ALA A 271 -15.77 6.96 -6.53
CA ALA A 271 -15.09 6.53 -7.76
C ALA A 271 -16.07 6.43 -8.93
N ALA A 272 -17.25 5.83 -8.72
CA ALA A 272 -18.28 5.75 -9.75
C ALA A 272 -18.71 7.13 -10.26
N ARG A 273 -18.98 8.07 -9.33
CA ARG A 273 -19.36 9.45 -9.66
C ARG A 273 -18.27 10.20 -10.44
N VAL A 274 -17.00 10.02 -10.07
CA VAL A 274 -15.86 10.70 -10.71
C VAL A 274 -15.60 10.17 -12.12
N LEU A 275 -15.81 8.87 -12.33
CA LEU A 275 -15.57 8.19 -13.60
C LEU A 275 -16.77 8.24 -14.58
N GLU A 276 -17.95 8.70 -14.11
CA GLU A 276 -19.07 8.93 -15.01
C GLU A 276 -18.73 10.02 -16.04
N PRO A 277 -18.94 9.76 -17.35
CA PRO A 277 -18.76 10.78 -18.35
C PRO A 277 -19.65 11.99 -18.05
N ALA A 278 -19.08 13.20 -18.08
CA ALA A 278 -19.89 14.41 -18.00
C ALA A 278 -20.95 14.35 -19.11
N HIS A 279 -22.20 14.22 -18.73
CA HIS A 279 -23.31 14.28 -19.68
C HIS A 279 -23.35 15.72 -20.22
N GLY A 280 -22.76 15.91 -21.41
CA GLY A 280 -22.78 17.16 -22.17
C GLY A 280 -24.12 17.39 -22.85
#